data_4b5e10f9a49c0181f4244742feab5a1d
#
_entry.id   4b5e10f9a49c0181f4244742feab5a1d
#
_cell.length_a   1.000
_cell.length_b   1.000
_cell.length_c   1.000
_cell.angle_alpha   90.00
_cell.angle_beta   90.00
_cell.angle_gamma   90.00
#
_symmetry.space_group_name_H-M   'P 1'
#
loop_
_entity.id
_entity.type
_entity.pdbx_description
1 polymer ?
#
loop_
_entity_poly.entity_id
_entity_poly.type
_entity_poly.pdbx_seq_one_letter_code
_entity_poly.pdbx_strand_id
1 'polypeptide(L)'
;MRPTALEYGLSIDRWYDGRRDIIAATEAALDYLEVLRQRLDHWPLAIAAYNAGGARVQRAVKRASSTDFFALQLPRETQYYLPKILALAAVMSAPEDYSISLPDVINEQSFTTLVLPSQFDLQVVSQLTKM
;
A
#
# COMPACT_ATOMS: atom_id res chain seq x y z
N MET A 1 6.61 -0.40 -7.56
CA MET A 1 7.50 -0.46 -8.74
C MET A 1 7.32 0.81 -9.55
N ARG A 2 8.37 1.34 -10.22
CA ARG A 2 8.30 2.65 -10.91
C ARG A 2 7.20 2.72 -11.99
N PRO A 3 7.03 1.73 -12.89
CA PRO A 3 5.98 1.81 -13.92
C PRO A 3 4.56 1.94 -13.32
N THR A 4 4.22 1.10 -12.36
CA THR A 4 2.93 1.14 -11.68
C THR A 4 2.71 2.47 -10.96
N ALA A 5 3.74 2.99 -10.29
CA ALA A 5 3.66 4.28 -9.60
C ALA A 5 3.28 5.43 -10.57
N LEU A 6 3.92 5.47 -11.74
CA LEU A 6 3.62 6.46 -12.78
C LEU A 6 2.20 6.27 -13.37
N GLU A 7 1.77 5.01 -13.56
CA GLU A 7 0.43 4.67 -14.05
C GLU A 7 -0.68 5.19 -13.10
N TYR A 8 -0.40 5.19 -11.78
CA TYR A 8 -1.30 5.67 -10.73
C TYR A 8 -0.98 7.10 -10.25
N GLY A 9 -0.42 7.92 -11.14
CA GLY A 9 -0.30 9.36 -10.95
C GLY A 9 0.85 9.83 -10.05
N LEU A 10 1.72 8.95 -9.57
CA LEU A 10 2.86 9.37 -8.78
C LEU A 10 3.95 9.98 -9.66
N SER A 11 4.34 11.20 -9.35
CA SER A 11 5.44 11.88 -10.03
C SER A 11 6.79 11.35 -9.54
N ILE A 12 7.69 11.07 -10.47
CA ILE A 12 9.05 10.63 -10.15
C ILE A 12 10.02 11.33 -11.11
N ASP A 13 10.78 12.27 -10.59
CA ASP A 13 11.80 13.01 -11.33
C ASP A 13 13.18 12.92 -10.65
N ARG A 14 14.09 13.83 -10.96
CA ARG A 14 15.43 13.88 -10.38
C ARG A 14 15.42 14.28 -8.90
N TRP A 15 14.46 15.10 -8.48
CA TRP A 15 14.39 15.76 -7.18
C TRP A 15 13.30 15.20 -6.28
N TYR A 16 12.27 14.62 -6.87
CA TYR A 16 11.09 14.15 -6.17
C TYR A 16 10.75 12.71 -6.56
N ASP A 17 10.44 11.89 -5.55
CA ASP A 17 9.93 10.54 -5.73
C ASP A 17 8.63 10.39 -4.93
N GLY A 18 7.49 10.50 -5.62
CA GLY A 18 6.17 10.41 -5.03
C GLY A 18 5.86 9.08 -4.32
N ARG A 19 6.67 8.04 -4.54
CA ARG A 19 6.55 6.78 -3.78
C ARG A 19 6.97 6.94 -2.32
N ARG A 20 7.66 8.04 -1.98
CA ARG A 20 8.08 8.41 -0.63
C ARG A 20 7.11 9.38 0.05
N ASP A 21 6.18 9.94 -0.72
CA ASP A 21 5.07 10.73 -0.19
C ASP A 21 4.01 9.76 0.35
N ILE A 22 3.82 9.76 1.67
CA ILE A 22 2.96 8.79 2.36
C ILE A 22 1.52 8.91 1.87
N ILE A 23 1.01 10.13 1.68
CA ILE A 23 -0.38 10.35 1.27
C ILE A 23 -0.56 9.92 -0.18
N ALA A 24 0.21 10.50 -1.10
CA ALA A 24 0.10 10.20 -2.52
C ALA A 24 0.33 8.71 -2.81
N ALA A 25 1.34 8.10 -2.15
CA ALA A 25 1.63 6.69 -2.32
C ALA A 25 0.50 5.79 -1.77
N THR A 26 -0.18 6.20 -0.67
CA THR A 26 -1.30 5.45 -0.11
C THR A 26 -2.51 5.53 -1.03
N GLU A 27 -2.87 6.70 -1.53
CA GLU A 27 -3.95 6.88 -2.51
C GLU A 27 -3.72 6.04 -3.76
N ALA A 28 -2.54 6.14 -4.37
CA ALA A 28 -2.18 5.33 -5.53
C ALA A 28 -2.22 3.81 -5.26
N ALA A 29 -1.86 3.38 -4.06
CA ALA A 29 -1.92 1.99 -3.65
C ALA A 29 -3.37 1.49 -3.51
N LEU A 30 -4.25 2.31 -2.95
CA LEU A 30 -5.68 2.00 -2.81
C LEU A 30 -6.36 1.91 -4.17
N ASP A 31 -6.11 2.88 -5.07
CA ASP A 31 -6.63 2.86 -6.44
C ASP A 31 -6.16 1.61 -7.19
N TYR A 32 -4.89 1.26 -7.05
CA TYR A 32 -4.36 0.04 -7.67
C TYR A 32 -5.02 -1.23 -7.11
N LEU A 33 -5.21 -1.32 -5.81
CA LEU A 33 -5.89 -2.44 -5.16
C LEU A 33 -7.34 -2.56 -5.64
N GLU A 34 -8.06 -1.43 -5.79
CA GLU A 34 -9.43 -1.42 -6.29
C GLU A 34 -9.50 -1.96 -7.73
N VAL A 35 -8.60 -1.53 -8.62
CA VAL A 35 -8.51 -2.05 -9.99
C VAL A 35 -8.20 -3.55 -10.00
N LEU A 36 -7.32 -4.02 -9.12
CA LEU A 36 -7.02 -5.45 -8.99
C LEU A 36 -8.24 -6.23 -8.48
N ARG A 37 -8.98 -5.66 -7.52
CA ARG A 37 -10.23 -6.25 -7.00
C ARG A 37 -11.29 -6.39 -8.09
N GLN A 38 -11.48 -5.35 -8.90
CA GLN A 38 -12.43 -5.39 -10.02
C GLN A 38 -12.05 -6.46 -11.07
N ARG A 39 -10.75 -6.60 -11.36
CA ARG A 39 -10.25 -7.58 -12.36
C ARG A 39 -10.30 -9.03 -11.89
N LEU A 40 -10.13 -9.28 -10.61
CA LEU A 40 -9.96 -10.63 -10.05
C LEU A 40 -11.19 -11.09 -9.26
N ASP A 41 -12.10 -10.18 -8.98
CA ASP A 41 -13.37 -10.37 -8.27
C ASP A 41 -13.26 -10.95 -6.84
N HIS A 42 -12.04 -11.03 -6.30
CA HIS A 42 -11.76 -11.54 -4.95
C HIS A 42 -10.65 -10.73 -4.26
N TRP A 43 -10.88 -10.27 -3.04
CA TRP A 43 -9.89 -9.55 -2.24
C TRP A 43 -8.60 -10.33 -2.00
N PRO A 44 -8.63 -11.63 -1.62
CA PRO A 44 -7.41 -12.42 -1.47
C PRO A 44 -6.54 -12.42 -2.73
N LEU A 45 -7.15 -12.53 -3.90
CA LEU A 45 -6.44 -12.49 -5.18
C LEU A 45 -5.93 -11.09 -5.52
N ALA A 46 -6.67 -10.04 -5.20
CA ALA A 46 -6.23 -8.66 -5.39
C ALA A 46 -5.00 -8.33 -4.54
N ILE A 47 -5.01 -8.70 -3.26
CA ILE A 47 -3.88 -8.53 -2.35
C ILE A 47 -2.66 -9.34 -2.82
N ALA A 48 -2.87 -10.58 -3.25
CA ALA A 48 -1.82 -11.39 -3.83
C ALA A 48 -1.25 -10.77 -5.12
N ALA A 49 -2.12 -10.20 -5.96
CA ALA A 49 -1.74 -9.54 -7.21
C ALA A 49 -0.99 -8.23 -6.97
N TYR A 50 -1.32 -7.49 -5.93
CA TYR A 50 -0.58 -6.31 -5.50
C TYR A 50 0.89 -6.65 -5.20
N ASN A 51 1.12 -7.77 -4.52
CA ASN A 51 2.48 -8.25 -4.18
C ASN A 51 3.18 -8.92 -5.37
N ALA A 52 2.51 -9.87 -6.05
CA ALA A 52 3.13 -10.73 -7.07
C ALA A 52 2.98 -10.24 -8.52
N GLY A 53 2.11 -9.25 -8.74
CA GLY A 53 1.69 -8.77 -10.05
C GLY A 53 0.45 -9.49 -10.61
N GLY A 54 -0.51 -8.70 -11.12
CA GLY A 54 -1.82 -9.21 -11.57
C GLY A 54 -1.74 -10.31 -12.62
N ALA A 55 -0.86 -10.16 -13.63
CA ALA A 55 -0.70 -11.17 -14.68
C ALA A 55 -0.22 -12.52 -14.14
N ARG A 56 0.60 -12.53 -13.09
CA ARG A 56 1.07 -13.77 -12.45
C ARG A 56 -0.05 -14.49 -11.74
N VAL A 57 -0.85 -13.76 -10.96
CA VAL A 57 -1.98 -14.33 -10.24
C VAL A 57 -3.04 -14.84 -11.22
N GLN A 58 -3.37 -14.10 -12.27
CA GLN A 58 -4.30 -14.57 -13.31
C GLN A 58 -3.84 -15.88 -13.96
N ARG A 59 -2.54 -16.02 -14.26
CA ARG A 59 -2.01 -17.28 -14.79
C ARG A 59 -2.10 -18.42 -13.78
N ALA A 60 -1.89 -18.15 -12.50
CA ALA A 60 -2.02 -19.15 -11.44
C ALA A 60 -3.47 -19.61 -11.29
N VAL A 61 -4.44 -18.69 -11.28
CA VAL A 61 -5.88 -18.99 -11.27
C VAL A 61 -6.27 -19.87 -12.46
N LYS A 62 -5.87 -19.49 -13.68
CA LYS A 62 -6.16 -20.27 -14.88
C LYS A 62 -5.54 -21.69 -14.81
N ARG A 63 -4.32 -21.82 -14.29
CA ARG A 63 -3.62 -23.10 -14.17
C ARG A 63 -4.25 -24.03 -13.13
N ALA A 64 -4.68 -23.45 -12.00
CA ALA A 64 -5.33 -24.19 -10.93
C ALA A 64 -6.83 -24.42 -11.19
N SER A 65 -7.43 -23.72 -12.18
CA SER A 65 -8.88 -23.67 -12.37
C SER A 65 -9.64 -23.36 -11.06
N SER A 66 -9.05 -22.52 -10.21
CA SER A 66 -9.58 -22.17 -8.89
C SER A 66 -9.28 -20.71 -8.57
N THR A 67 -10.22 -20.07 -7.87
CA THR A 67 -10.05 -18.72 -7.28
C THR A 67 -9.68 -18.77 -5.81
N ASP A 68 -9.54 -19.95 -5.22
CA ASP A 68 -9.03 -20.13 -3.86
C ASP A 68 -7.54 -19.82 -3.82
N PHE A 69 -7.17 -18.74 -3.11
CA PHE A 69 -5.78 -18.32 -2.96
C PHE A 69 -4.87 -19.43 -2.47
N PHE A 70 -5.34 -20.27 -1.53
CA PHE A 70 -4.54 -21.32 -0.92
C PHE A 70 -4.29 -22.53 -1.86
N ALA A 71 -5.09 -22.65 -2.91
CA ALA A 71 -4.89 -23.64 -3.96
C ALA A 71 -3.91 -23.18 -5.05
N LEU A 72 -3.49 -21.89 -5.04
CA LEU A 72 -2.65 -21.35 -6.09
C LEU A 72 -1.16 -21.57 -5.83
N GLN A 73 -0.44 -21.94 -6.87
CA GLN A 73 1.02 -21.95 -6.88
C GLN A 73 1.56 -20.54 -7.13
N LEU A 74 1.81 -19.82 -6.05
CA LEU A 74 2.37 -18.47 -6.05
C LEU A 74 3.78 -18.46 -5.43
N PRO A 75 4.58 -17.40 -5.64
CA PRO A 75 5.85 -17.24 -4.95
C PRO A 75 5.70 -17.35 -3.44
N ARG A 76 6.70 -17.92 -2.77
CA ARG A 76 6.70 -18.10 -1.32
C ARG A 76 6.44 -16.80 -0.56
N GLU A 77 7.01 -15.68 -1.01
CA GLU A 77 6.73 -14.37 -0.45
C GLU A 77 5.23 -14.05 -0.47
N THR A 78 4.57 -14.27 -1.63
CA THR A 78 3.14 -13.98 -1.80
C THR A 78 2.27 -14.92 -0.98
N GLN A 79 2.65 -16.19 -0.82
CA GLN A 79 1.94 -17.15 0.02
C GLN A 79 1.89 -16.72 1.49
N TYR A 80 2.92 -16.01 1.98
CA TYR A 80 2.94 -15.47 3.34
C TYR A 80 2.36 -14.05 3.43
N TYR A 81 2.32 -13.31 2.32
CA TYR A 81 1.90 -11.91 2.32
C TYR A 81 0.43 -11.75 2.72
N LEU A 82 -0.48 -12.48 2.06
CA LEU A 82 -1.91 -12.44 2.38
C LEU A 82 -2.20 -12.86 3.83
N PRO A 83 -1.73 -14.01 4.35
CA PRO A 83 -1.94 -14.36 5.75
C PRO A 83 -1.44 -13.31 6.74
N LYS A 84 -0.31 -12.66 6.48
CA LYS A 84 0.19 -11.56 7.31
C LYS A 84 -0.75 -10.36 7.31
N ILE A 85 -1.27 -9.96 6.16
CA ILE A 85 -2.24 -8.85 6.07
C ILE A 85 -3.51 -9.19 6.84
N LEU A 86 -4.04 -10.40 6.69
CA LEU A 86 -5.24 -10.86 7.41
C LEU A 86 -5.00 -10.91 8.92
N ALA A 87 -3.85 -11.41 9.35
CA ALA A 87 -3.49 -11.44 10.76
C ALA A 87 -3.37 -10.03 11.36
N LEU A 88 -2.74 -9.09 10.64
CA LEU A 88 -2.67 -7.69 11.07
C LEU A 88 -4.07 -7.06 11.13
N ALA A 89 -4.91 -7.30 10.14
CA ALA A 89 -6.29 -6.80 10.14
C ALA A 89 -7.08 -7.34 11.33
N ALA A 90 -6.95 -8.63 11.65
CA ALA A 90 -7.60 -9.25 12.80
C ALA A 90 -7.13 -8.62 14.13
N VAL A 91 -5.82 -8.48 14.31
CA VAL A 91 -5.24 -7.85 15.51
C VAL A 91 -5.68 -6.39 15.64
N MET A 92 -5.71 -5.64 14.55
CA MET A 92 -6.13 -4.23 14.58
C MET A 92 -7.64 -4.06 14.85
N SER A 93 -8.45 -5.04 14.45
CA SER A 93 -9.91 -5.01 14.66
C SER A 93 -10.34 -5.40 16.07
N ALA A 94 -9.61 -6.31 16.70
CA ALA A 94 -9.91 -6.81 18.06
C ALA A 94 -8.59 -7.13 18.81
N PRO A 95 -7.80 -6.11 19.17
CA PRO A 95 -6.49 -6.31 19.80
C PRO A 95 -6.57 -7.03 21.14
N GLU A 96 -7.65 -6.86 21.88
CA GLU A 96 -7.92 -7.53 23.16
C GLU A 96 -7.97 -9.05 23.04
N ASP A 97 -8.48 -9.58 21.96
CA ASP A 97 -8.54 -11.03 21.68
C ASP A 97 -7.14 -11.65 21.58
N TYR A 98 -6.15 -10.82 21.28
CA TYR A 98 -4.73 -11.21 21.15
C TYR A 98 -3.88 -10.77 22.34
N SER A 99 -4.49 -10.28 23.41
CA SER A 99 -3.80 -9.72 24.59
C SER A 99 -2.83 -8.57 24.21
N ILE A 100 -3.20 -7.78 23.20
CA ILE A 100 -2.45 -6.63 22.73
C ILE A 100 -3.18 -5.35 23.17
N SER A 101 -2.46 -4.43 23.78
CA SER A 101 -2.93 -3.07 24.04
C SER A 101 -2.35 -2.14 22.99
N LEU A 102 -3.19 -1.56 22.17
CA LEU A 102 -2.78 -0.51 21.25
C LEU A 102 -2.80 0.84 21.98
N PRO A 103 -1.82 1.72 21.72
CA PRO A 103 -1.86 3.08 22.27
C PRO A 103 -3.03 3.85 21.65
N ASP A 104 -3.61 4.75 22.43
CA ASP A 104 -4.57 5.71 21.90
C ASP A 104 -3.89 6.62 20.90
N VAL A 105 -4.28 6.54 19.66
CA VAL A 105 -3.78 7.40 18.58
C VAL A 105 -4.88 8.39 18.21
N ILE A 106 -4.59 9.66 18.36
CA ILE A 106 -5.49 10.73 17.92
C ILE A 106 -5.63 10.61 16.40
N ASN A 107 -6.85 10.38 15.92
CA ASN A 107 -7.14 10.30 14.49
C ASN A 107 -7.32 11.70 13.89
N GLU A 108 -6.28 12.51 14.01
CA GLU A 108 -6.21 13.86 13.45
C GLU A 108 -4.96 13.99 12.58
N GLN A 109 -5.04 14.86 11.58
CA GLN A 109 -3.89 15.15 10.74
C GLN A 109 -2.81 15.86 11.55
N SER A 110 -1.68 15.19 11.77
CA SER A 110 -0.55 15.68 12.56
C SER A 110 0.45 16.53 11.77
N PHE A 111 0.15 16.85 10.53
CA PHE A 111 1.00 17.69 9.67
C PHE A 111 0.14 18.62 8.81
N THR A 112 0.76 19.67 8.31
CA THR A 112 0.16 20.58 7.34
C THR A 112 1.05 20.73 6.11
N THR A 113 0.46 20.95 4.95
CA THR A 113 1.19 21.19 3.71
C THR A 113 1.37 22.68 3.49
N LEU A 114 2.62 23.09 3.32
CA LEU A 114 2.95 24.48 2.94
C LEU A 114 3.38 24.49 1.47
N VAL A 115 2.70 25.31 0.68
CA VAL A 115 3.10 25.59 -0.70
C VAL A 115 4.01 26.81 -0.70
N LEU A 116 5.27 26.59 -1.05
CA LEU A 116 6.26 27.65 -1.13
C LEU A 116 6.23 28.29 -2.53
N PRO A 117 6.29 29.63 -2.65
CA PRO A 117 6.21 30.33 -3.93
C PRO A 117 7.48 30.16 -4.79
N SER A 118 8.57 29.70 -4.20
CA SER A 118 9.86 29.48 -4.87
C SER A 118 10.65 28.42 -4.12
N GLN A 119 11.82 28.07 -4.64
CA GLN A 119 12.76 27.17 -3.97
C GLN A 119 13.36 27.84 -2.73
N PHE A 120 13.33 27.13 -1.60
CA PHE A 120 13.92 27.54 -0.33
C PHE A 120 14.94 26.53 0.16
N ASP A 121 15.92 27.02 0.91
CA ASP A 121 16.81 26.15 1.66
C ASP A 121 16.07 25.47 2.80
N LEU A 122 16.22 24.13 2.91
CA LEU A 122 15.56 23.35 3.96
C LEU A 122 16.00 23.78 5.38
N GLN A 123 17.21 24.28 5.55
CA GLN A 123 17.66 24.82 6.85
C GLN A 123 16.85 26.05 7.25
N VAL A 124 16.56 26.94 6.30
CA VAL A 124 15.71 28.11 6.56
C VAL A 124 14.28 27.69 6.89
N VAL A 125 13.73 26.72 6.15
CA VAL A 125 12.40 26.17 6.45
C VAL A 125 12.36 25.56 7.85
N SER A 126 13.35 24.73 8.22
CA SER A 126 13.47 24.12 9.56
C SER A 126 13.52 25.15 10.67
N GLN A 127 14.28 26.24 10.50
CA GLN A 127 14.36 27.34 11.46
C GLN A 127 13.03 28.08 11.63
N LEU A 128 12.32 28.32 10.52
CA LEU A 128 11.03 29.02 10.54
C LEU A 128 9.90 28.18 11.15
N THR A 129 9.92 26.86 10.91
CA THR A 129 8.90 25.93 11.42
C THR A 129 9.24 25.37 12.80
N LYS A 130 10.44 25.66 13.34
CA LYS A 130 10.96 25.14 14.60
C LYS A 130 10.99 23.60 14.68
N MET A 131 11.18 22.95 13.53
CA MET A 131 11.35 21.50 13.40
C MET A 131 12.81 21.11 13.33
#